data_46607ea6ce33e9bc6ed2b656a5ae1e0d
#
_entry.id   46607ea6ce33e9bc6ed2b656a5ae1e0d
#
_cell.length_a   1.000
_cell.length_b   1.000
_cell.length_c   1.000
_cell.angle_alpha   90.00
_cell.angle_beta   90.00
_cell.angle_gamma   90.00
#
_symmetry.space_group_name_H-M   'P 1'
#
loop_
_entity.id
_entity.type
_entity.pdbx_description
1 polymer ?
#
loop_
_entity_poly.entity_id
_entity_poly.type
_entity_poly.pdbx_seq_one_letter_code
_entity_poly.pdbx_strand_id
1 'polypeptide(L)'
;MTRMKSGNGPSDSDELVVDLPKLQRNTGVPAEISSEWKPDSVRATHSNAILMQVEISLEAVSDRITALGTAILHWTAQCRRCLEATSGSTSIDINEIFEKGASEGETFELPLGEKLDLRPMLAEQAMLNLPVAALCSKSCTGPIDTKFLTNSSSSNTGENPEEFKDPRWDVLDQLKFSDD
;
A
#
# COMPACT_ATOMS: atom_id res chain seq x y z
N MET A 1 35.52 27.90 -22.95
CA MET A 1 34.18 27.68 -23.51
C MET A 1 33.81 26.22 -23.35
N THR A 2 33.19 25.89 -22.24
CA THR A 2 32.85 24.52 -21.83
C THR A 2 31.39 24.28 -22.21
N ARG A 3 31.18 23.40 -23.16
CA ARG A 3 29.87 23.05 -23.72
C ARG A 3 29.15 22.13 -22.75
N MET A 4 28.15 22.64 -22.03
CA MET A 4 27.24 21.82 -21.23
C MET A 4 26.44 20.91 -22.19
N LYS A 5 26.61 19.59 -22.03
CA LYS A 5 25.73 18.58 -22.62
C LYS A 5 24.46 18.58 -21.82
N SER A 6 23.38 19.07 -22.42
CA SER A 6 22.01 18.86 -21.98
C SER A 6 21.68 17.40 -22.25
N GLY A 7 21.73 16.57 -21.21
CA GLY A 7 21.24 15.20 -21.24
C GLY A 7 19.73 15.25 -21.03
N ASN A 8 18.92 15.08 -22.08
CA ASN A 8 17.55 14.63 -21.95
C ASN A 8 17.64 13.15 -21.54
N GLY A 9 17.58 12.88 -20.24
CA GLY A 9 17.30 11.54 -19.75
C GLY A 9 15.87 11.14 -20.14
N PRO A 10 15.58 9.82 -20.32
CA PRO A 10 14.21 9.37 -20.51
C PRO A 10 13.34 9.91 -19.37
N SER A 11 12.12 10.33 -19.69
CA SER A 11 11.17 10.76 -18.67
C SER A 11 10.87 9.55 -17.76
N ASP A 12 10.77 9.74 -16.45
CA ASP A 12 10.46 8.71 -15.41
C ASP A 12 9.31 7.78 -15.81
N SER A 13 8.46 8.21 -16.75
CA SER A 13 7.31 7.45 -17.24
C SER A 13 7.65 6.39 -18.30
N ASP A 14 8.80 6.45 -18.96
CA ASP A 14 9.16 5.50 -20.02
C ASP A 14 9.88 4.24 -19.49
N GLU A 15 10.46 4.29 -18.29
CA GLU A 15 11.21 3.18 -17.70
C GLU A 15 10.31 2.02 -17.24
N LEU A 16 9.03 2.30 -16.92
CA LEU A 16 8.03 1.30 -16.52
C LEU A 16 7.25 0.71 -17.70
N VAL A 17 7.65 1.03 -18.95
CA VAL A 17 7.05 0.50 -20.16
C VAL A 17 8.07 -0.37 -20.89
N VAL A 18 7.81 -1.66 -20.97
CA VAL A 18 8.72 -2.67 -21.47
C VAL A 18 8.34 -3.11 -22.87
N ASP A 19 9.34 -3.31 -23.73
CA ASP A 19 9.17 -3.88 -25.08
C ASP A 19 8.99 -5.41 -24.99
N LEU A 20 7.75 -5.86 -25.23
CA LEU A 20 7.37 -7.28 -25.15
C LEU A 20 8.13 -8.16 -26.15
N PRO A 21 8.22 -7.82 -27.44
CA PRO A 21 8.99 -8.59 -28.39
C PRO A 21 10.46 -8.77 -28.02
N LYS A 22 11.06 -7.76 -27.41
CA LYS A 22 12.45 -7.84 -26.93
C LYS A 22 12.57 -8.79 -25.75
N LEU A 23 11.65 -8.71 -24.78
CA LEU A 23 11.63 -9.58 -23.62
C LEU A 23 11.38 -11.04 -24.01
N GLN A 24 10.43 -11.30 -24.91
CA GLN A 24 10.08 -12.64 -25.37
C GLN A 24 11.15 -13.32 -26.21
N ARG A 25 11.97 -12.53 -26.96
CA ARG A 25 13.12 -13.09 -27.70
C ARG A 25 14.26 -13.51 -26.79
N ASN A 26 14.39 -12.91 -25.63
CA ASN A 26 15.46 -13.18 -24.66
C ASN A 26 14.99 -14.11 -23.54
N THR A 27 14.22 -15.13 -23.86
CA THR A 27 13.70 -16.11 -22.87
C THR A 27 14.84 -16.66 -21.99
N GLY A 28 14.63 -16.65 -20.68
CA GLY A 28 15.62 -17.08 -19.70
C GLY A 28 16.66 -16.02 -19.32
N VAL A 29 16.56 -14.80 -19.87
CA VAL A 29 17.38 -13.67 -19.45
C VAL A 29 16.45 -12.62 -18.86
N PRO A 30 16.48 -12.39 -17.54
CA PRO A 30 15.63 -11.42 -16.89
C PRO A 30 15.97 -9.98 -17.35
N ALA A 31 14.95 -9.16 -17.47
CA ALA A 31 15.10 -7.72 -17.70
C ALA A 31 14.93 -7.01 -16.36
N GLU A 32 16.01 -6.41 -15.87
CA GLU A 32 16.00 -5.64 -14.64
C GLU A 32 15.45 -4.24 -14.87
N ILE A 33 14.53 -3.82 -13.97
CA ILE A 33 13.92 -2.50 -13.96
C ILE A 33 14.15 -1.89 -12.59
N SER A 34 14.78 -0.72 -12.58
CA SER A 34 14.94 0.10 -11.39
C SER A 34 14.45 1.51 -11.72
N SER A 35 13.37 1.93 -11.07
CA SER A 35 12.72 3.20 -11.38
C SER A 35 12.04 3.82 -10.17
N GLU A 36 11.85 5.13 -10.21
CA GLU A 36 11.01 5.86 -9.26
C GLU A 36 9.74 6.33 -9.97
N TRP A 37 8.59 6.07 -9.35
CA TRP A 37 7.30 6.44 -9.90
C TRP A 37 6.43 7.17 -8.89
N LYS A 38 5.73 8.21 -9.35
CA LYS A 38 4.77 8.97 -8.54
C LYS A 38 3.35 8.54 -8.89
N PRO A 39 2.69 7.74 -8.07
CA PRO A 39 1.35 7.23 -8.31
C PRO A 39 0.28 8.26 -7.92
N ASP A 40 0.16 9.36 -8.64
CA ASP A 40 -0.73 10.50 -8.31
C ASP A 40 -2.21 10.12 -8.14
N SER A 41 -2.65 9.01 -8.75
CA SER A 41 -4.03 8.52 -8.69
C SER A 41 -4.28 7.55 -7.53
N VAL A 42 -3.22 7.05 -6.85
CA VAL A 42 -3.34 6.03 -5.80
C VAL A 42 -3.59 6.68 -4.44
N ARG A 43 -4.86 6.64 -4.02
CA ARG A 43 -5.34 7.27 -2.78
C ARG A 43 -6.38 6.40 -2.10
N ALA A 44 -6.28 6.28 -0.78
CA ALA A 44 -7.33 5.75 0.08
C ALA A 44 -7.99 6.90 0.86
N THR A 45 -9.01 6.61 1.65
CA THR A 45 -9.78 7.63 2.39
C THR A 45 -8.91 8.54 3.27
N HIS A 46 -7.88 7.99 3.90
CA HIS A 46 -7.04 8.72 4.86
C HIS A 46 -5.55 8.61 4.57
N SER A 47 -5.16 8.06 3.42
CA SER A 47 -3.76 7.89 3.02
C SER A 47 -3.58 8.10 1.52
N ASN A 48 -2.41 8.62 1.15
CA ASN A 48 -2.05 8.89 -0.24
C ASN A 48 -0.66 8.32 -0.51
N ALA A 49 -0.50 7.66 -1.65
CA ALA A 49 0.81 7.30 -2.18
C ALA A 49 1.52 8.57 -2.68
N ILE A 50 2.82 8.68 -2.41
CA ILE A 50 3.64 9.84 -2.80
C ILE A 50 4.67 9.45 -3.84
N LEU A 51 5.39 8.36 -3.57
CA LEU A 51 6.48 7.87 -4.39
C LEU A 51 6.59 6.37 -4.23
N MET A 52 6.88 5.66 -5.29
CA MET A 52 7.19 4.25 -5.27
C MET A 52 8.55 4.03 -5.93
N GLN A 53 9.49 3.47 -5.17
CA GLN A 53 10.78 3.03 -5.66
C GLN A 53 10.65 1.56 -6.01
N VAL A 54 10.96 1.20 -7.26
CA VAL A 54 10.67 -0.12 -7.83
C VAL A 54 11.96 -0.77 -8.27
N GLU A 55 12.18 -2.00 -7.83
CA GLU A 55 13.29 -2.86 -8.24
C GLU A 55 12.71 -4.24 -8.58
N ILE A 56 12.45 -4.50 -9.85
CA ILE A 56 11.82 -5.72 -10.33
C ILE A 56 12.57 -6.31 -11.51
N SER A 57 12.51 -7.62 -11.59
CA SER A 57 13.03 -8.44 -12.67
C SER A 57 11.87 -9.06 -13.44
N LEU A 58 11.86 -8.89 -14.75
CA LEU A 58 10.86 -9.47 -15.64
C LEU A 58 11.47 -10.62 -16.45
N GLU A 59 10.82 -11.77 -16.41
CA GLU A 59 11.23 -12.93 -17.20
C GLU A 59 10.08 -13.44 -18.05
N ALA A 60 10.35 -13.69 -19.32
CA ALA A 60 9.41 -14.35 -20.24
C ALA A 60 9.56 -15.86 -20.11
N VAL A 61 8.49 -16.54 -19.68
CA VAL A 61 8.42 -18.01 -19.55
C VAL A 61 7.25 -18.52 -20.38
N SER A 62 7.55 -19.15 -21.49
CA SER A 62 6.53 -19.58 -22.48
C SER A 62 5.70 -18.40 -23.01
N ASP A 63 4.41 -18.38 -22.73
CA ASP A 63 3.46 -17.33 -23.13
C ASP A 63 3.09 -16.36 -21.99
N ARG A 64 3.81 -16.45 -20.85
CA ARG A 64 3.61 -15.64 -19.66
C ARG A 64 4.84 -14.77 -19.38
N ILE A 65 4.64 -13.71 -18.62
CA ILE A 65 5.72 -12.90 -18.07
C ILE A 65 5.57 -12.89 -16.55
N THR A 66 6.63 -13.24 -15.86
CA THR A 66 6.72 -13.12 -14.40
C THR A 66 7.43 -11.83 -14.04
N ALA A 67 6.89 -11.12 -13.05
CA ALA A 67 7.49 -9.94 -12.45
C ALA A 67 7.82 -10.24 -10.98
N LEU A 68 9.11 -10.27 -10.65
CA LEU A 68 9.61 -10.58 -9.33
C LEU A 68 10.47 -9.45 -8.81
N GLY A 69 10.35 -9.11 -7.54
CA GLY A 69 11.20 -8.09 -6.94
C GLY A 69 10.58 -7.41 -5.74
N THR A 70 10.96 -6.16 -5.51
CA THR A 70 10.49 -5.38 -4.36
C THR A 70 10.15 -3.95 -4.78
N ALA A 71 9.26 -3.32 -4.03
CA ALA A 71 9.01 -1.90 -4.13
C ALA A 71 8.92 -1.26 -2.74
N ILE A 72 9.33 0.00 -2.62
CA ILE A 72 9.18 0.80 -1.43
C ILE A 72 8.16 1.89 -1.72
N LEU A 73 7.00 1.79 -1.10
CA LEU A 73 5.93 2.77 -1.20
C LEU A 73 6.07 3.81 -0.09
N HIS A 74 6.33 5.06 -0.46
CA HIS A 74 6.26 6.21 0.45
C HIS A 74 4.85 6.78 0.43
N TRP A 75 4.29 7.04 1.61
CA TRP A 75 2.93 7.53 1.75
C TRP A 75 2.79 8.62 2.81
N THR A 76 1.73 9.41 2.69
CA THR A 76 1.24 10.30 3.73
C THR A 76 -0.16 9.88 4.17
N ALA A 77 -0.49 10.11 5.43
CA ALA A 77 -1.79 9.75 5.99
C ALA A 77 -2.18 10.69 7.13
N GLN A 78 -3.41 10.55 7.61
CA GLN A 78 -3.84 11.12 8.89
C GLN A 78 -3.75 10.06 9.99
N CYS A 79 -3.20 10.45 11.13
CA CYS A 79 -3.20 9.59 12.31
C CYS A 79 -4.64 9.29 12.75
N ARG A 80 -5.01 8.03 12.86
CA ARG A 80 -6.39 7.64 13.24
C ARG A 80 -6.80 8.03 14.66
N ARG A 81 -5.84 8.47 15.51
CA ARG A 81 -6.11 8.88 16.90
C ARG A 81 -6.17 10.39 17.07
N CYS A 82 -5.13 11.11 16.64
CA CYS A 82 -5.04 12.56 16.83
C CYS A 82 -5.39 13.37 15.58
N LEU A 83 -5.60 12.72 14.42
CA LEU A 83 -5.88 13.32 13.12
C LEU A 83 -4.74 14.18 12.55
N GLU A 84 -3.60 14.22 13.22
CA GLU A 84 -2.41 14.90 12.72
C GLU A 84 -1.84 14.19 11.49
N ALA A 85 -1.22 14.96 10.61
CA ALA A 85 -0.55 14.41 9.44
C ALA A 85 0.62 13.53 9.85
N THR A 86 0.75 12.38 9.21
CA THR A 86 1.86 11.45 9.39
C THR A 86 2.31 10.91 8.05
N SER A 87 3.53 10.40 7.99
CA SER A 87 4.10 9.77 6.79
C SER A 87 4.88 8.53 7.17
N GLY A 88 5.12 7.69 6.19
CA GLY A 88 5.91 6.48 6.37
C GLY A 88 6.23 5.81 5.04
N SER A 89 6.79 4.63 5.14
CA SER A 89 7.05 3.77 3.99
C SER A 89 6.64 2.33 4.27
N THR A 90 6.23 1.62 3.21
CA THR A 90 5.88 0.20 3.24
C THR A 90 6.72 -0.52 2.20
N SER A 91 7.38 -1.61 2.59
CA SER A 91 8.04 -2.51 1.65
C SER A 91 7.02 -3.50 1.10
N ILE A 92 7.04 -3.70 -0.21
CA ILE A 92 6.11 -4.54 -0.97
C ILE A 92 6.94 -5.58 -1.72
N ASP A 93 6.65 -6.85 -1.52
CA ASP A 93 7.21 -7.92 -2.32
C ASP A 93 6.33 -8.10 -3.56
N ILE A 94 6.93 -7.96 -4.74
CA ILE A 94 6.26 -8.13 -6.04
C ILE A 94 6.48 -9.56 -6.52
N ASN A 95 5.39 -10.27 -6.78
CA ASN A 95 5.40 -11.62 -7.36
C ASN A 95 4.14 -11.78 -8.22
N GLU A 96 4.20 -11.23 -9.43
CA GLU A 96 3.05 -11.10 -10.31
C GLU A 96 3.27 -11.81 -11.64
N ILE A 97 2.17 -12.23 -12.25
CA ILE A 97 2.18 -12.95 -13.53
C ILE A 97 1.29 -12.17 -14.52
N PHE A 98 1.82 -11.95 -15.71
CA PHE A 98 1.07 -11.44 -16.85
C PHE A 98 0.83 -12.59 -17.83
N GLU A 99 -0.43 -12.82 -18.19
CA GLU A 99 -0.83 -13.86 -19.13
C GLU A 99 -2.03 -13.44 -19.98
N LYS A 100 -2.26 -14.13 -21.08
CA LYS A 100 -3.45 -13.89 -21.94
C LYS A 100 -4.68 -14.54 -21.31
N GLY A 101 -5.77 -13.78 -21.20
CA GLY A 101 -6.99 -14.27 -20.54
C GLY A 101 -6.81 -14.39 -19.04
N ALA A 102 -6.21 -13.38 -18.45
CA ALA A 102 -5.92 -13.32 -17.03
C ALA A 102 -7.14 -13.58 -16.14
N SER A 103 -6.91 -14.23 -15.00
CA SER A 103 -7.92 -14.41 -13.96
C SER A 103 -7.95 -13.20 -13.06
N GLU A 104 -9.12 -12.59 -12.89
CA GLU A 104 -9.29 -11.41 -12.02
C GLU A 104 -8.82 -11.71 -10.58
N GLY A 105 -7.92 -10.89 -10.07
CA GLY A 105 -7.35 -11.00 -8.73
C GLY A 105 -6.22 -12.03 -8.58
N GLU A 106 -5.86 -12.78 -9.64
CA GLU A 106 -4.78 -13.76 -9.59
C GLU A 106 -3.62 -13.40 -10.54
N THR A 107 -3.94 -12.90 -11.73
CA THR A 107 -2.94 -12.56 -12.76
C THR A 107 -3.33 -11.28 -13.48
N PHE A 108 -2.35 -10.65 -14.15
CA PHE A 108 -2.56 -9.46 -14.95
C PHE A 108 -2.67 -9.81 -16.44
N GLU A 109 -3.55 -9.09 -17.16
CA GLU A 109 -3.72 -9.29 -18.60
C GLU A 109 -2.45 -8.88 -19.36
N LEU A 110 -1.93 -9.80 -20.18
CA LEU A 110 -0.85 -9.50 -21.10
C LEU A 110 -1.40 -8.75 -22.30
N PRO A 111 -0.96 -7.51 -22.57
CA PRO A 111 -1.50 -6.71 -23.66
C PRO A 111 -1.24 -7.34 -25.02
N LEU A 112 -2.16 -7.16 -25.96
CA LEU A 112 -2.01 -7.62 -27.35
C LEU A 112 -1.00 -6.79 -28.18
N GLY A 113 -0.51 -5.69 -27.59
CA GLY A 113 0.44 -4.77 -28.24
C GLY A 113 1.91 -5.16 -28.01
N GLU A 114 2.80 -4.30 -28.46
CA GLU A 114 4.25 -4.51 -28.35
C GLU A 114 4.83 -4.02 -27.01
N LYS A 115 4.05 -3.35 -26.18
CA LYS A 115 4.51 -2.72 -24.94
C LYS A 115 3.70 -3.20 -23.74
N LEU A 116 4.40 -3.55 -22.69
CA LEU A 116 3.84 -3.86 -21.37
C LEU A 116 4.05 -2.66 -20.45
N ASP A 117 2.96 -2.06 -20.00
CA ASP A 117 2.98 -1.00 -18.98
C ASP A 117 2.80 -1.63 -17.60
N LEU A 118 3.76 -1.43 -16.73
CA LEU A 118 3.76 -1.99 -15.37
C LEU A 118 2.98 -1.13 -14.36
N ARG A 119 2.66 0.11 -14.71
CA ARG A 119 1.98 1.05 -13.80
C ARG A 119 0.62 0.57 -13.29
N PRO A 120 -0.24 -0.10 -14.08
CA PRO A 120 -1.50 -0.64 -13.55
C PRO A 120 -1.29 -1.65 -12.43
N MET A 121 -0.37 -2.59 -12.60
CA MET A 121 0.01 -3.58 -11.58
C MET A 121 0.59 -2.89 -10.33
N LEU A 122 1.54 -1.97 -10.51
CA LEU A 122 2.15 -1.21 -9.42
C LEU A 122 1.12 -0.33 -8.67
N ALA A 123 0.13 0.22 -9.38
CA ALA A 123 -0.95 1.00 -8.76
C ALA A 123 -1.84 0.12 -7.86
N GLU A 124 -2.15 -1.09 -8.30
CA GLU A 124 -2.90 -2.05 -7.50
C GLU A 124 -2.12 -2.47 -6.27
N GLN A 125 -0.84 -2.82 -6.43
CA GLN A 125 0.05 -3.14 -5.31
C GLN A 125 0.19 -1.98 -4.32
N ALA A 126 0.34 -0.75 -4.81
CA ALA A 126 0.38 0.42 -3.97
C ALA A 126 -0.94 0.63 -3.20
N MET A 127 -2.10 0.46 -3.87
CA MET A 127 -3.41 0.60 -3.23
C MET A 127 -3.63 -0.40 -2.10
N LEU A 128 -3.26 -1.67 -2.32
CA LEU A 128 -3.38 -2.74 -1.33
C LEU A 128 -2.46 -2.54 -0.11
N ASN A 129 -1.35 -1.83 -0.30
CA ASN A 129 -0.32 -1.62 0.73
C ASN A 129 -0.38 -0.23 1.39
N LEU A 130 -1.33 0.64 1.00
CA LEU A 130 -1.58 1.88 1.73
C LEU A 130 -2.11 1.60 3.14
N PRO A 131 -1.64 2.33 4.17
CA PRO A 131 -2.12 2.11 5.52
C PRO A 131 -3.60 2.52 5.67
N VAL A 132 -4.43 1.56 6.08
CA VAL A 132 -5.86 1.81 6.40
C VAL A 132 -6.00 2.62 7.70
N ALA A 133 -5.05 2.46 8.64
CA ALA A 133 -5.14 3.05 9.98
C ALA A 133 -3.75 3.47 10.48
N ALA A 134 -3.18 4.51 9.86
CA ALA A 134 -1.89 5.05 10.24
C ALA A 134 -1.89 5.63 11.67
N LEU A 135 -0.74 5.57 12.33
CA LEU A 135 -0.48 6.21 13.62
C LEU A 135 0.75 7.10 13.51
N CYS A 136 0.72 8.31 14.06
CA CYS A 136 1.90 9.17 14.13
C CYS A 136 2.98 8.59 15.07
N SER A 137 2.56 7.87 16.12
CA SER A 137 3.43 7.08 16.98
C SER A 137 2.62 5.94 17.64
N LYS A 138 3.31 4.89 18.10
CA LYS A 138 2.69 3.79 18.86
C LYS A 138 2.07 4.28 20.18
N SER A 139 2.63 5.34 20.77
CA SER A 139 2.20 5.95 22.04
C SER A 139 1.25 7.14 21.84
N CYS A 140 0.73 7.37 20.64
CA CYS A 140 -0.22 8.45 20.40
C CYS A 140 -1.46 8.30 21.30
N THR A 141 -1.70 9.28 22.16
CA THR A 141 -2.82 9.29 23.14
C THR A 141 -4.12 9.84 22.55
N GLY A 142 -4.08 10.37 21.33
CA GLY A 142 -5.21 11.04 20.67
C GLY A 142 -5.10 12.56 20.70
N PRO A 143 -6.18 13.29 20.42
CA PRO A 143 -6.20 14.75 20.44
C PRO A 143 -5.98 15.27 21.85
N ILE A 144 -5.13 16.31 21.98
CA ILE A 144 -4.59 16.80 23.27
C ILE A 144 -5.65 17.48 24.14
N ASP A 145 -6.75 18.00 23.62
CA ASP A 145 -7.79 18.72 24.37
C ASP A 145 -9.17 18.15 24.10
N THR A 146 -9.49 16.98 24.64
CA THR A 146 -10.88 16.60 24.78
C THR A 146 -11.39 17.03 26.16
N LYS A 147 -12.39 17.90 26.20
CA LYS A 147 -13.17 18.21 27.42
C LYS A 147 -13.86 16.96 28.01
N PHE A 148 -13.76 15.85 27.29
CA PHE A 148 -14.24 14.53 27.68
C PHE A 148 -13.06 13.66 28.04
N LEU A 149 -12.75 13.62 29.32
CA LEU A 149 -11.84 12.63 29.89
C LEU A 149 -12.44 11.24 29.64
N THR A 150 -11.93 10.53 28.66
CA THR A 150 -12.08 9.07 28.66
C THR A 150 -11.25 8.58 29.85
N ASN A 151 -11.90 8.20 30.94
CA ASN A 151 -11.27 7.63 32.13
C ASN A 151 -10.59 6.31 31.77
N SER A 152 -9.39 6.38 31.23
CA SER A 152 -8.50 5.24 31.07
C SER A 152 -7.30 5.30 32.03
N SER A 153 -7.34 6.15 33.03
CA SER A 153 -6.41 6.10 34.14
C SER A 153 -7.11 5.47 35.35
N SER A 154 -6.94 4.16 35.52
CA SER A 154 -7.07 3.48 36.78
C SER A 154 -6.05 4.05 37.77
N SER A 155 -6.34 5.21 38.34
CA SER A 155 -5.76 5.58 39.64
C SER A 155 -6.50 4.80 40.71
N ASN A 156 -5.81 3.82 41.29
CA ASN A 156 -6.18 3.14 42.50
C ASN A 156 -6.46 4.18 43.60
N THR A 157 -7.69 4.57 43.75
CA THR A 157 -8.25 5.08 45.02
C THR A 157 -9.52 4.25 45.25
N GLY A 158 -9.45 3.41 46.26
CA GLY A 158 -10.49 2.46 46.60
C GLY A 158 -11.77 3.16 47.08
N GLU A 159 -12.61 3.48 46.15
CA GLU A 159 -14.03 3.68 46.35
C GLU A 159 -14.74 2.86 45.29
N ASN A 160 -15.52 1.90 45.76
CA ASN A 160 -16.33 0.99 44.97
C ASN A 160 -17.20 1.84 44.02
N PRO A 161 -16.94 1.87 42.67
CA PRO A 161 -17.87 2.50 41.79
C PRO A 161 -19.10 1.62 41.78
N GLU A 162 -20.22 2.09 42.32
CA GLU A 162 -21.51 1.51 41.98
C GLU A 162 -21.54 1.40 40.47
N GLU A 163 -21.60 0.18 39.99
CA GLU A 163 -21.58 -0.19 38.57
C GLU A 163 -22.75 0.50 37.90
N PHE A 164 -22.50 1.67 37.32
CA PHE A 164 -23.54 2.42 36.61
C PHE A 164 -23.92 1.60 35.37
N LYS A 165 -24.92 0.76 35.56
CA LYS A 165 -25.47 -0.08 34.51
C LYS A 165 -26.37 0.79 33.65
N ASP A 166 -26.02 0.97 32.36
CA ASP A 166 -26.84 1.70 31.41
C ASP A 166 -28.11 0.87 31.11
N PRO A 167 -29.31 1.39 31.42
CA PRO A 167 -30.57 0.63 31.27
C PRO A 167 -30.82 0.11 29.85
N ARG A 168 -30.15 0.69 28.84
CA ARG A 168 -30.25 0.25 27.43
C ARG A 168 -29.67 -1.15 27.23
N TRP A 169 -28.77 -1.59 28.10
CA TRP A 169 -28.10 -2.89 28.02
C TRP A 169 -28.74 -3.98 28.87
N ASP A 170 -29.78 -3.66 29.72
CA ASP A 170 -30.45 -4.62 30.58
C ASP A 170 -31.03 -5.82 29.82
N VAL A 171 -31.39 -5.64 28.57
CA VAL A 171 -31.88 -6.72 27.69
C VAL A 171 -30.80 -7.78 27.44
N LEU A 172 -29.51 -7.41 27.46
CA LEU A 172 -28.42 -8.36 27.24
C LEU A 172 -28.18 -9.29 28.42
N ASP A 173 -28.58 -8.92 29.67
CA ASP A 173 -28.47 -9.76 30.83
C ASP A 173 -29.43 -10.96 30.79
N GLN A 174 -30.42 -10.92 29.92
CA GLN A 174 -31.38 -12.01 29.71
C GLN A 174 -30.83 -13.08 28.74
N LEU A 175 -29.71 -12.78 28.03
CA LEU A 175 -29.08 -13.73 27.13
C LEU A 175 -28.31 -14.79 27.97
N LYS A 176 -28.82 -16.01 27.95
CA LYS A 176 -28.12 -17.19 28.54
C LYS A 176 -27.35 -17.83 27.36
N PHE A 177 -26.04 -17.77 27.42
CA PHE A 177 -25.18 -18.58 26.56
C PHE A 177 -25.07 -19.97 27.22
N SER A 178 -25.53 -21.01 26.53
CA SER A 178 -25.24 -22.39 26.95
C SER A 178 -23.82 -22.71 26.51
N ASP A 179 -22.94 -22.93 27.48
CA ASP A 179 -21.63 -23.51 27.21
C ASP A 179 -21.86 -25.00 26.81
N ASP A 180 -21.66 -25.29 25.49
CA ASP A 180 -21.51 -26.65 24.96
C ASP A 180 -20.01 -27.00 24.87
#